data_1bc7b62b679cb840f870ee8240ee9a9d
#
_entry.id   1bc7b62b679cb840f870ee8240ee9a9d
#
_cell.length_a   1.000
_cell.length_b   1.000
_cell.length_c   1.000
_cell.angle_alpha   90.00
_cell.angle_beta   90.00
_cell.angle_gamma   90.00
#
_symmetry.space_group_name_H-M   'P 1'
#
loop_
_entity.id
_entity.type
_entity.pdbx_description
1 polymer ?
#
loop_
_entity_poly.entity_id
_entity_poly.type
_entity_poly.pdbx_seq_one_letter_code
_entity_poly.pdbx_strand_id
1 'polypeptide(L)'
;RVNGDTVDIMAAFGEFGSQCFRVMFYDNEIEAIQTIDPVTGQRIHSLDNLTLYPTSLFVTTKERINGAVQQIYLDLGRQIEFFERAGRPMEAQRIKQRVEYDIEMIKELGYCPGIENYSRYFDGRSEGTRPFCLIDYFPKDYLLVVDESHVTIPQVHAMFGGDRARKENLVEYGFRLPAAKDNRPVTFAEFEQLQGTSIYVSATPADYELMKSEGVIVEQLIRPTGLVDPPLEVRVTMNQIDDLLEEIDKRVKNDDKVLVTTITKRMAEELSKYFDRVGVRNRYIHSDVDTLERIQILEDLRAGMFDVLVGVNLLREGLDLPEVALVAILDADKEGFLRNVRSL
;
A
#
# COMPACT_ATOMS: atom_id res chain seq x y z
N ARG A 1 -22.14 23.36 -2.69
CA ARG A 1 -23.17 24.18 -3.31
C ARG A 1 -23.50 25.34 -2.37
N VAL A 2 -23.57 26.56 -2.89
CA VAL A 2 -23.93 27.75 -2.12
C VAL A 2 -25.28 28.23 -2.62
N ASN A 3 -26.21 28.52 -1.71
CA ASN A 3 -27.53 29.05 -2.04
C ASN A 3 -27.95 30.08 -0.96
N GLY A 4 -27.72 31.36 -1.22
CA GLY A 4 -27.91 32.43 -0.23
C GLY A 4 -27.03 32.20 1.01
N ASP A 5 -27.64 32.24 2.18
CA ASP A 5 -27.00 32.03 3.48
C ASP A 5 -26.77 30.55 3.85
N THR A 6 -26.93 29.63 2.87
CA THR A 6 -26.81 28.20 3.10
C THR A 6 -25.69 27.61 2.23
N VAL A 7 -24.83 26.81 2.85
CA VAL A 7 -23.73 26.11 2.19
C VAL A 7 -23.92 24.60 2.38
N ASP A 8 -24.16 23.88 1.28
CA ASP A 8 -24.19 22.41 1.27
C ASP A 8 -22.80 21.87 0.90
N ILE A 9 -22.25 21.05 1.77
CA ILE A 9 -20.91 20.48 1.66
C ILE A 9 -21.03 18.96 1.52
N MET A 10 -20.65 18.43 0.37
CA MET A 10 -20.53 16.99 0.18
C MET A 10 -19.17 16.53 0.72
N ALA A 11 -19.18 15.68 1.72
CA ALA A 11 -17.95 15.10 2.24
C ALA A 11 -17.41 14.01 1.31
N ALA A 12 -16.10 13.99 1.12
CA ALA A 12 -15.42 12.93 0.36
C ALA A 12 -15.08 11.70 1.23
N PHE A 13 -15.48 11.69 2.50
CA PHE A 13 -15.22 10.64 3.48
C PHE A 13 -16.53 10.20 4.15
N GLY A 14 -16.55 8.99 4.68
CA GLY A 14 -17.68 8.39 5.37
C GLY A 14 -18.11 7.07 4.73
N GLU A 15 -18.80 6.24 5.50
CA GLU A 15 -19.42 5.02 4.97
C GLU A 15 -20.35 5.41 3.83
N PHE A 16 -20.05 4.99 2.61
CA PHE A 16 -20.81 5.20 1.37
C PHE A 16 -20.67 6.53 0.61
N GLY A 17 -19.72 7.40 0.93
CA GLY A 17 -19.44 8.59 0.11
C GLY A 17 -20.61 9.59 -0.07
N SER A 18 -21.59 9.57 0.81
CA SER A 18 -22.87 10.27 0.62
C SER A 18 -23.33 11.14 1.80
N GLN A 19 -22.42 11.49 2.73
CA GLN A 19 -22.81 12.45 3.76
C GLN A 19 -22.74 13.87 3.20
N CYS A 20 -23.89 14.57 3.20
CA CYS A 20 -23.97 15.97 2.86
C CYS A 20 -24.28 16.78 4.12
N PHE A 21 -23.48 17.81 4.36
CA PHE A 21 -23.66 18.72 5.47
C PHE A 21 -24.21 20.05 4.98
N ARG A 22 -25.23 20.57 5.65
CA ARG A 22 -25.75 21.90 5.42
C ARG A 22 -25.35 22.82 6.56
N VAL A 23 -24.64 23.88 6.22
CA VAL A 23 -24.29 24.96 7.15
C VAL A 23 -25.12 26.18 6.79
N MET A 24 -25.87 26.64 7.75
CA MET A 24 -26.77 27.82 7.62
C MET A 24 -26.10 28.97 8.35
N PHE A 25 -26.02 30.13 7.69
CA PHE A 25 -25.47 31.35 8.24
C PHE A 25 -26.55 32.39 8.50
N TYR A 26 -26.33 33.16 9.55
CA TYR A 26 -27.03 34.43 9.76
C TYR A 26 -25.94 35.50 9.85
N ASP A 27 -25.85 36.36 8.83
CA ASP A 27 -24.75 37.28 8.62
C ASP A 27 -23.38 36.56 8.62
N ASN A 28 -22.51 36.79 9.58
CA ASN A 28 -21.19 36.16 9.71
C ASN A 28 -21.14 35.04 10.76
N GLU A 29 -22.29 34.65 11.31
CA GLU A 29 -22.37 33.60 12.33
C GLU A 29 -23.03 32.32 11.76
N ILE A 30 -22.61 31.18 12.28
CA ILE A 30 -23.23 29.90 11.95
C ILE A 30 -24.47 29.74 12.83
N GLU A 31 -25.66 29.74 12.20
CA GLU A 31 -26.92 29.55 12.89
C GLU A 31 -27.20 28.08 13.15
N ALA A 32 -26.97 27.21 12.17
CA ALA A 32 -27.21 25.78 12.29
C ALA A 32 -26.28 24.95 11.39
N ILE A 33 -25.98 23.74 11.88
CA ILE A 33 -25.29 22.70 11.10
C ILE A 33 -26.17 21.46 11.10
N GLN A 34 -26.39 20.88 9.92
CA GLN A 34 -27.27 19.72 9.74
C GLN A 34 -26.65 18.71 8.79
N THR A 35 -26.91 17.42 9.01
CA THR A 35 -26.75 16.41 7.96
C THR A 35 -28.03 16.35 7.16
N ILE A 36 -27.90 16.31 5.85
CA ILE A 36 -29.02 16.26 4.91
C ILE A 36 -28.86 15.10 3.92
N ASP A 37 -29.97 14.62 3.43
CA ASP A 37 -29.97 13.71 2.28
C ASP A 37 -29.56 14.47 1.02
N PRO A 38 -28.52 14.02 0.29
CA PRO A 38 -27.98 14.77 -0.85
C PRO A 38 -28.95 14.84 -2.05
N VAL A 39 -29.92 13.93 -2.13
CA VAL A 39 -30.87 13.85 -3.23
C VAL A 39 -32.14 14.68 -2.92
N THR A 40 -32.72 14.48 -1.74
CA THR A 40 -33.96 15.12 -1.35
C THR A 40 -33.75 16.47 -0.65
N GLY A 41 -32.55 16.72 -0.11
CA GLY A 41 -32.25 17.91 0.68
C GLY A 41 -32.90 17.91 2.07
N GLN A 42 -33.54 16.81 2.48
CA GLN A 42 -34.19 16.71 3.78
C GLN A 42 -33.17 16.57 4.90
N ARG A 43 -33.45 17.25 6.03
CA ARG A 43 -32.62 17.13 7.23
C ARG A 43 -32.72 15.74 7.82
N ILE A 44 -31.55 15.15 8.14
CA ILE A 44 -31.41 13.88 8.83
C ILE A 44 -31.15 14.12 10.32
N HIS A 45 -30.08 14.88 10.64
CA HIS A 45 -29.68 15.21 12.01
C HIS A 45 -29.26 16.67 12.12
N SER A 46 -29.30 17.24 13.33
CA SER A 46 -28.64 18.50 13.68
C SER A 46 -27.35 18.20 14.39
N LEU A 47 -26.32 19.02 14.15
CA LEU A 47 -24.98 18.90 14.72
C LEU A 47 -24.63 20.20 15.46
N ASP A 48 -23.94 20.08 16.59
CA ASP A 48 -23.42 21.23 17.32
C ASP A 48 -22.08 21.72 16.75
N ASN A 49 -21.34 20.81 16.11
CA ASN A 49 -20.07 21.13 15.45
C ASN A 49 -19.86 20.23 14.22
N LEU A 50 -19.00 20.69 13.32
CA LEU A 50 -18.60 19.94 12.13
C LEU A 50 -17.10 20.11 11.91
N THR A 51 -16.36 19.01 11.85
CA THR A 51 -14.97 19.00 11.46
C THR A 51 -14.84 18.47 10.03
N LEU A 52 -14.33 19.30 9.14
CA LEU A 52 -14.05 18.93 7.76
C LEU A 52 -12.56 18.68 7.59
N TYR A 53 -12.23 17.48 7.13
CA TYR A 53 -10.87 17.12 6.83
C TYR A 53 -10.57 17.31 5.34
N PRO A 54 -9.37 17.78 4.97
CA PRO A 54 -8.98 17.87 3.58
C PRO A 54 -8.85 16.47 2.97
N THR A 55 -9.19 16.33 1.68
CA THR A 55 -9.05 15.08 0.92
C THR A 55 -7.61 14.79 0.50
N SER A 56 -6.71 15.75 0.64
CA SER A 56 -5.31 15.65 0.26
C SER A 56 -4.43 16.25 1.35
N LEU A 57 -3.27 15.63 1.59
CA LEU A 57 -2.25 16.15 2.51
C LEU A 57 -1.60 17.46 2.04
N PHE A 58 -1.79 17.83 0.78
CA PHE A 58 -1.15 19.00 0.16
C PHE A 58 -2.10 20.20 0.02
N VAL A 59 -3.25 20.18 0.69
CA VAL A 59 -4.13 21.34 0.77
C VAL A 59 -3.51 22.38 1.69
N THR A 60 -3.31 23.59 1.17
CA THR A 60 -2.68 24.69 1.89
C THR A 60 -3.25 26.05 1.43
N THR A 61 -2.79 27.17 2.05
CA THR A 61 -3.26 28.51 1.72
C THR A 61 -2.76 28.94 0.34
N LYS A 62 -3.47 29.90 -0.30
CA LYS A 62 -3.05 30.46 -1.59
C LYS A 62 -1.67 31.12 -1.53
N GLU A 63 -1.33 31.76 -0.40
CA GLU A 63 -0.02 32.38 -0.18
C GLU A 63 1.10 31.33 -0.23
N ARG A 64 0.91 30.19 0.42
CA ARG A 64 1.88 29.08 0.40
C ARG A 64 1.97 28.45 -0.97
N ILE A 65 0.86 28.27 -1.69
CA ILE A 65 0.85 27.76 -3.07
C ILE A 65 1.69 28.71 -3.95
N ASN A 66 1.46 30.01 -3.87
CA ASN A 66 2.21 30.99 -4.66
C ASN A 66 3.71 30.96 -4.35
N GLY A 67 4.07 30.87 -3.08
CA GLY A 67 5.47 30.73 -2.66
C GLY A 67 6.11 29.44 -3.18
N ALA A 68 5.41 28.29 -3.07
CA ALA A 68 5.87 27.03 -3.59
C ALA A 68 6.06 27.07 -5.13
N VAL A 69 5.11 27.64 -5.86
CA VAL A 69 5.18 27.79 -7.30
C VAL A 69 6.39 28.63 -7.73
N GLN A 70 6.70 29.72 -7.03
CA GLN A 70 7.90 30.52 -7.30
C GLN A 70 9.19 29.71 -7.14
N GLN A 71 9.29 28.92 -6.05
CA GLN A 71 10.45 28.05 -5.84
C GLN A 71 10.57 26.96 -6.89
N ILE A 72 9.44 26.34 -7.28
CA ILE A 72 9.39 25.35 -8.37
C ILE A 72 9.92 25.95 -9.68
N TYR A 73 9.52 27.19 -10.03
CA TYR A 73 10.03 27.87 -11.23
C TYR A 73 11.54 28.12 -11.16
N LEU A 74 12.06 28.53 -10.01
CA LEU A 74 13.49 28.74 -9.83
C LEU A 74 14.29 27.43 -10.03
N ASP A 75 13.81 26.35 -9.41
CA ASP A 75 14.47 25.05 -9.56
C ASP A 75 14.31 24.49 -10.97
N LEU A 76 13.18 24.73 -11.63
CA LEU A 76 12.98 24.40 -13.04
C LEU A 76 14.02 25.09 -13.94
N GLY A 77 14.21 26.40 -13.74
CA GLY A 77 15.21 27.17 -14.48
C GLY A 77 16.61 26.59 -14.33
N ARG A 78 17.01 26.28 -13.09
CA ARG A 78 18.31 25.63 -12.78
C ARG A 78 18.45 24.28 -13.45
N GLN A 79 17.39 23.47 -13.44
CA GLN A 79 17.42 22.12 -14.03
C GLN A 79 17.46 22.17 -15.57
N ILE A 80 16.76 23.11 -16.20
CA ILE A 80 16.84 23.34 -17.64
C ILE A 80 18.27 23.72 -18.03
N GLU A 81 18.85 24.71 -17.35
CA GLU A 81 20.22 25.16 -17.61
C GLU A 81 21.24 24.02 -17.43
N PHE A 82 21.05 23.19 -16.40
CA PHE A 82 21.88 21.99 -16.19
C PHE A 82 21.83 21.04 -17.37
N PHE A 83 20.65 20.71 -17.89
CA PHE A 83 20.49 19.81 -19.02
C PHE A 83 21.04 20.42 -20.33
N GLU A 84 20.83 21.71 -20.56
CA GLU A 84 21.35 22.39 -21.73
C GLU A 84 22.89 22.40 -21.74
N ARG A 85 23.52 22.74 -20.62
CA ARG A 85 24.98 22.70 -20.48
C ARG A 85 25.55 21.27 -20.60
N ALA A 86 24.78 20.26 -20.22
CA ALA A 86 25.15 18.86 -20.38
C ALA A 86 24.92 18.32 -21.80
N GLY A 87 24.42 19.14 -22.75
CA GLY A 87 24.10 18.70 -24.11
C GLY A 87 22.86 17.79 -24.20
N ARG A 88 21.92 17.94 -23.29
CA ARG A 88 20.71 17.10 -23.14
C ARG A 88 19.41 17.90 -23.36
N PRO A 89 19.18 18.44 -24.57
CA PRO A 89 18.04 19.33 -24.86
C PRO A 89 16.69 18.61 -24.77
N MET A 90 16.63 17.32 -25.02
CA MET A 90 15.40 16.53 -24.92
C MET A 90 14.90 16.46 -23.49
N GLU A 91 15.80 16.25 -22.53
CA GLU A 91 15.49 16.24 -21.11
C GLU A 91 15.10 17.63 -20.61
N ALA A 92 15.79 18.67 -21.08
CA ALA A 92 15.45 20.07 -20.78
C ALA A 92 14.03 20.40 -21.24
N GLN A 93 13.66 20.03 -22.47
CA GLN A 93 12.31 20.26 -22.98
C GLN A 93 11.26 19.44 -22.23
N ARG A 94 11.54 18.18 -21.92
CA ARG A 94 10.63 17.29 -21.19
C ARG A 94 10.31 17.81 -19.81
N ILE A 95 11.34 18.16 -19.02
CA ILE A 95 11.14 18.68 -17.67
C ILE A 95 10.38 20.00 -17.69
N LYS A 96 10.68 20.88 -18.65
CA LYS A 96 9.98 22.15 -18.84
C LYS A 96 8.49 21.93 -19.05
N GLN A 97 8.12 21.17 -20.08
CA GLN A 97 6.72 20.90 -20.41
C GLN A 97 5.96 20.26 -19.25
N ARG A 98 6.59 19.27 -18.58
CA ARG A 98 5.96 18.59 -17.46
C ARG A 98 5.71 19.50 -16.27
N VAL A 99 6.69 20.27 -15.86
CA VAL A 99 6.59 21.12 -14.68
C VAL A 99 5.69 22.33 -14.93
N GLU A 100 5.74 22.95 -16.12
CA GLU A 100 4.83 24.03 -16.49
C GLU A 100 3.36 23.57 -16.44
N TYR A 101 3.06 22.39 -16.98
CA TYR A 101 1.74 21.79 -16.91
C TYR A 101 1.30 21.51 -15.46
N ASP A 102 2.18 20.92 -14.65
CA ASP A 102 1.88 20.65 -13.24
C ASP A 102 1.62 21.96 -12.45
N ILE A 103 2.38 23.03 -12.72
CA ILE A 103 2.18 24.35 -12.12
C ILE A 103 0.83 24.96 -12.51
N GLU A 104 0.44 24.85 -13.78
CA GLU A 104 -0.86 25.32 -14.24
C GLU A 104 -1.99 24.63 -13.49
N MET A 105 -1.95 23.30 -13.38
CA MET A 105 -2.92 22.54 -12.60
C MET A 105 -2.93 22.94 -11.13
N ILE A 106 -1.77 23.13 -10.51
CA ILE A 106 -1.68 23.54 -9.10
C ILE A 106 -2.31 24.93 -8.91
N LYS A 107 -2.12 25.86 -9.83
CA LYS A 107 -2.71 27.20 -9.74
C LYS A 107 -4.22 27.21 -9.92
N GLU A 108 -4.72 26.44 -10.89
CA GLU A 108 -6.15 26.42 -11.22
C GLU A 108 -6.98 25.52 -10.32
N LEU A 109 -6.44 24.32 -10.00
CA LEU A 109 -7.17 23.28 -9.27
C LEU A 109 -6.68 23.08 -7.83
N GLY A 110 -5.55 23.67 -7.46
CA GLY A 110 -4.87 23.39 -6.17
C GLY A 110 -4.20 22.02 -6.11
N TYR A 111 -4.14 21.27 -7.20
CA TYR A 111 -3.67 19.89 -7.26
C TYR A 111 -3.09 19.57 -8.64
N CYS A 112 -2.16 18.61 -8.68
CA CYS A 112 -1.71 17.96 -9.91
C CYS A 112 -1.41 16.46 -9.65
N PRO A 113 -1.48 15.58 -10.66
CA PRO A 113 -1.04 14.19 -10.53
C PRO A 113 0.45 14.12 -10.21
N GLY A 114 0.79 13.52 -9.04
CA GLY A 114 2.16 13.47 -8.57
C GLY A 114 2.60 14.69 -7.75
N ILE A 115 1.65 15.44 -7.17
CA ILE A 115 1.92 16.61 -6.33
C ILE A 115 2.90 16.31 -5.19
N GLU A 116 2.97 15.06 -4.73
CA GLU A 116 3.92 14.61 -3.70
C GLU A 116 5.38 14.82 -4.10
N ASN A 117 5.68 14.87 -5.41
CA ASN A 117 7.03 15.17 -5.90
C ASN A 117 7.46 16.62 -5.67
N TYR A 118 6.49 17.48 -5.34
CA TYR A 118 6.67 18.89 -4.98
C TYR A 118 6.50 19.14 -3.49
N SER A 119 6.32 18.10 -2.66
CA SER A 119 6.00 18.20 -1.23
C SER A 119 6.93 19.14 -0.46
N ARG A 120 8.24 19.10 -0.75
CA ARG A 120 9.25 19.95 -0.12
C ARG A 120 8.93 21.45 -0.20
N TYR A 121 8.35 21.91 -1.31
CA TYR A 121 8.01 23.32 -1.50
C TYR A 121 6.75 23.72 -0.72
N PHE A 122 5.81 22.80 -0.55
CA PHE A 122 4.56 23.05 0.15
C PHE A 122 4.71 23.07 1.67
N ASP A 123 5.55 22.19 2.21
CA ASP A 123 5.78 22.06 3.63
C ASP A 123 7.01 22.86 4.14
N GLY A 124 7.77 23.45 3.23
CA GLY A 124 8.92 24.32 3.55
C GLY A 124 10.13 23.56 4.09
N ARG A 125 10.25 22.27 3.83
CA ARG A 125 11.42 21.47 4.23
C ARG A 125 12.68 21.87 3.47
N SER A 126 13.81 21.70 4.15
CA SER A 126 15.12 21.84 3.52
C SER A 126 15.41 20.68 2.57
N GLU A 127 16.24 20.93 1.57
CA GLU A 127 16.72 19.89 0.65
C GLU A 127 17.37 18.72 1.39
N GLY A 128 17.09 17.49 0.98
CA GLY A 128 17.60 16.25 1.56
C GLY A 128 16.82 15.77 2.80
N THR A 129 15.92 16.57 3.36
CA THR A 129 15.11 16.15 4.51
C THR A 129 13.92 15.30 4.06
N ARG A 130 13.62 14.23 4.82
CA ARG A 130 12.47 13.38 4.57
C ARG A 130 11.15 14.07 4.93
N PRO A 131 10.01 13.67 4.35
CA PRO A 131 8.71 14.07 4.83
C PRO A 131 8.41 13.46 6.20
N PHE A 132 7.41 14.02 6.89
CA PHE A 132 6.85 13.38 8.07
C PHE A 132 6.22 12.05 7.70
N CYS A 133 6.46 11.03 8.51
CA CYS A 133 5.83 9.73 8.41
C CYS A 133 4.84 9.52 9.58
N LEU A 134 4.06 8.44 9.54
CA LEU A 134 3.05 8.15 10.56
C LEU A 134 3.64 8.18 11.99
N ILE A 135 4.85 7.68 12.16
CA ILE A 135 5.53 7.60 13.46
C ILE A 135 5.79 9.00 14.05
N ASP A 136 6.05 10.02 13.23
CA ASP A 136 6.29 11.39 13.70
C ASP A 136 5.06 12.02 14.41
N TYR A 137 3.86 11.47 14.19
CA TYR A 137 2.63 11.96 14.81
C TYR A 137 2.29 11.26 16.14
N PHE A 138 3.07 10.25 16.54
CA PHE A 138 2.88 9.58 17.81
C PHE A 138 3.50 10.38 18.96
N PRO A 139 3.00 10.23 20.20
CA PRO A 139 3.66 10.79 21.38
C PRO A 139 5.07 10.18 21.51
N LYS A 140 5.96 10.88 22.23
CA LYS A 140 7.37 10.44 22.37
C LYS A 140 7.56 9.11 23.09
N ASP A 141 6.61 8.75 23.93
CA ASP A 141 6.61 7.56 24.80
C ASP A 141 5.68 6.44 24.28
N TYR A 142 5.55 6.31 22.96
CA TYR A 142 4.75 5.26 22.36
C TYR A 142 5.45 3.89 22.42
N LEU A 143 4.63 2.82 22.44
CA LEU A 143 5.08 1.46 22.26
C LEU A 143 4.88 1.03 20.81
N LEU A 144 5.96 0.61 20.16
CA LEU A 144 5.92 0.04 18.82
C LEU A 144 5.84 -1.48 18.88
N VAL A 145 4.78 -2.05 18.35
CA VAL A 145 4.68 -3.51 18.17
C VAL A 145 4.84 -3.82 16.70
N VAL A 146 5.89 -4.55 16.35
CA VAL A 146 6.20 -4.96 14.97
C VAL A 146 5.79 -6.41 14.80
N ASP A 147 4.64 -6.61 14.16
CA ASP A 147 4.14 -7.94 13.83
C ASP A 147 4.85 -8.50 12.60
N GLU A 148 5.02 -9.84 12.57
CA GLU A 148 5.81 -10.56 11.55
C GLU A 148 7.15 -9.85 11.26
N SER A 149 7.86 -9.54 12.33
CA SER A 149 9.05 -8.67 12.29
C SER A 149 10.13 -9.20 11.34
N HIS A 150 10.27 -10.52 11.23
CA HIS A 150 11.21 -11.20 10.32
C HIS A 150 10.97 -10.88 8.83
N VAL A 151 9.75 -10.41 8.47
CA VAL A 151 9.37 -9.94 7.13
C VAL A 151 9.32 -8.41 7.10
N THR A 152 8.70 -7.79 8.10
CA THR A 152 8.48 -6.34 8.16
C THR A 152 9.79 -5.55 8.21
N ILE A 153 10.75 -5.95 9.04
CA ILE A 153 12.03 -5.25 9.17
C ILE A 153 12.85 -5.26 7.87
N PRO A 154 13.05 -6.39 7.18
CA PRO A 154 13.68 -6.39 5.86
C PRO A 154 12.98 -5.51 4.81
N GLN A 155 11.65 -5.43 4.83
CA GLN A 155 10.90 -4.55 3.94
C GLN A 155 11.18 -3.08 4.23
N VAL A 156 11.16 -2.68 5.49
CA VAL A 156 11.51 -1.31 5.92
C VAL A 156 12.95 -0.97 5.49
N HIS A 157 13.87 -1.90 5.64
CA HIS A 157 15.27 -1.73 5.22
C HIS A 157 15.40 -1.51 3.69
N ALA A 158 14.61 -2.21 2.88
CA ALA A 158 14.69 -2.17 1.42
C ALA A 158 13.98 -0.96 0.78
N MET A 159 12.94 -0.39 1.45
CA MET A 159 12.07 0.65 0.87
C MET A 159 12.83 1.84 0.31
N PHE A 160 13.79 2.39 1.07
CA PHE A 160 14.54 3.59 0.68
C PHE A 160 15.37 3.36 -0.58
N GLY A 161 16.07 2.24 -0.67
CA GLY A 161 16.94 1.92 -1.81
C GLY A 161 16.16 1.81 -3.13
N GLY A 162 15.03 1.13 -3.10
CA GLY A 162 14.17 0.96 -4.28
C GLY A 162 13.54 2.28 -4.75
N ASP A 163 13.02 3.09 -3.82
CA ASP A 163 12.44 4.41 -4.15
C ASP A 163 13.50 5.37 -4.68
N ARG A 164 14.69 5.39 -4.06
CA ARG A 164 15.81 6.23 -4.48
C ARG A 164 16.25 5.92 -5.91
N ALA A 165 16.51 4.66 -6.23
CA ALA A 165 16.94 4.25 -7.57
C ALA A 165 15.92 4.66 -8.64
N ARG A 166 14.63 4.47 -8.38
CA ARG A 166 13.56 4.90 -9.27
C ARG A 166 13.56 6.42 -9.48
N LYS A 167 13.68 7.21 -8.42
CA LYS A 167 13.63 8.68 -8.49
C LYS A 167 14.89 9.28 -9.09
N GLU A 168 16.05 8.69 -8.86
CA GLU A 168 17.29 9.09 -9.54
C GLU A 168 17.14 8.97 -11.05
N ASN A 169 16.61 7.88 -11.56
CA ASN A 169 16.30 7.72 -12.99
C ASN A 169 15.30 8.77 -13.50
N LEU A 170 14.21 9.01 -12.75
CA LEU A 170 13.20 10.01 -13.16
C LEU A 170 13.77 11.43 -13.23
N VAL A 171 14.68 11.79 -12.35
CA VAL A 171 15.36 13.09 -12.35
C VAL A 171 16.41 13.14 -13.46
N GLU A 172 17.22 12.10 -13.61
CA GLU A 172 18.27 12.03 -14.61
C GLU A 172 17.73 12.16 -16.03
N TYR A 173 16.58 11.52 -16.32
CA TYR A 173 15.96 11.59 -17.65
C TYR A 173 14.93 12.73 -17.82
N GLY A 174 14.91 13.71 -16.92
CA GLY A 174 14.06 14.91 -17.05
C GLY A 174 12.56 14.66 -16.88
N PHE A 175 12.14 13.63 -16.16
CA PHE A 175 10.73 13.38 -15.84
C PHE A 175 10.28 14.06 -14.56
N ARG A 176 11.21 14.36 -13.63
CA ARG A 176 10.93 15.02 -12.35
C ARG A 176 12.06 16.00 -12.01
N LEU A 177 11.72 17.02 -11.20
CA LEU A 177 12.72 17.89 -10.57
C LEU A 177 13.50 17.14 -9.48
N PRO A 178 14.73 17.58 -9.15
CA PRO A 178 15.51 17.00 -8.05
C PRO A 178 14.76 16.91 -6.71
N ALA A 179 13.84 17.82 -6.43
CA ALA A 179 12.99 17.84 -5.25
C ALA A 179 12.13 16.58 -5.07
N ALA A 180 11.85 15.85 -6.15
CA ALA A 180 11.16 14.58 -6.07
C ALA A 180 11.87 13.54 -5.20
N LYS A 181 13.21 13.62 -5.11
CA LYS A 181 14.04 12.75 -4.27
C LYS A 181 13.82 12.97 -2.78
N ASP A 182 13.32 14.15 -2.38
CA ASP A 182 13.06 14.50 -0.99
C ASP A 182 11.70 13.97 -0.49
N ASN A 183 10.81 13.58 -1.39
CA ASN A 183 9.62 12.80 -1.04
C ASN A 183 9.97 11.32 -1.01
N ARG A 184 10.55 10.88 0.07
CA ARG A 184 11.13 9.54 0.22
C ARG A 184 10.70 8.86 1.51
N PRO A 185 10.68 7.52 1.55
CA PRO A 185 10.54 6.80 2.82
C PRO A 185 11.73 7.09 3.73
N VAL A 186 11.58 6.72 4.99
CA VAL A 186 12.68 6.76 5.96
C VAL A 186 13.82 5.85 5.50
N THR A 187 15.05 6.26 5.78
CA THR A 187 16.18 5.33 5.76
C THR A 187 16.08 4.39 6.97
N PHE A 188 16.75 3.24 6.91
CA PHE A 188 16.73 2.32 8.05
C PHE A 188 17.30 2.94 9.33
N ALA A 189 18.35 3.74 9.22
CA ALA A 189 18.91 4.48 10.35
C ALA A 189 17.93 5.51 10.94
N GLU A 190 17.16 6.23 10.11
CA GLU A 190 16.10 7.12 10.57
C GLU A 190 14.97 6.35 11.25
N PHE A 191 14.59 5.19 10.72
CA PHE A 191 13.60 4.32 11.34
C PHE A 191 14.07 3.86 12.73
N GLU A 192 15.31 3.42 12.88
CA GLU A 192 15.88 3.06 14.18
C GLU A 192 15.88 4.23 15.20
N GLN A 193 16.12 5.46 14.73
CA GLN A 193 16.07 6.65 15.58
C GLN A 193 14.63 7.03 15.99
N LEU A 194 13.65 6.71 15.16
CA LEU A 194 12.24 6.95 15.44
C LEU A 194 11.64 5.89 16.37
N GLN A 195 12.23 4.70 16.43
CA GLN A 195 11.77 3.65 17.33
C GLN A 195 11.95 4.08 18.79
N GLY A 196 10.85 4.02 19.54
CA GLY A 196 10.88 4.04 21.00
C GLY A 196 11.04 2.63 21.58
N THR A 197 10.32 2.35 22.67
CA THR A 197 10.21 0.99 23.19
C THR A 197 9.52 0.11 22.18
N SER A 198 10.14 -1.03 21.82
CA SER A 198 9.67 -1.87 20.72
C SER A 198 9.52 -3.32 21.15
N ILE A 199 8.47 -3.97 20.66
CA ILE A 199 8.24 -5.42 20.77
C ILE A 199 8.22 -5.98 19.35
N TYR A 200 9.06 -6.98 19.09
CA TYR A 200 9.08 -7.71 17.83
C TYR A 200 8.34 -9.03 18.00
N VAL A 201 7.33 -9.26 17.19
CA VAL A 201 6.53 -10.48 17.19
C VAL A 201 6.83 -11.28 15.95
N SER A 202 7.19 -12.56 16.12
CA SER A 202 7.49 -13.45 15.00
C SER A 202 7.45 -14.90 15.43
N ALA A 203 6.95 -15.78 14.56
CA ALA A 203 7.09 -17.23 14.73
C ALA A 203 8.54 -17.70 14.43
N THR A 204 9.27 -16.98 13.58
CA THR A 204 10.63 -17.28 13.13
C THR A 204 11.51 -16.05 13.19
N PRO A 205 11.92 -15.57 14.39
CA PRO A 205 12.72 -14.36 14.54
C PRO A 205 13.98 -14.39 13.69
N ALA A 206 14.35 -13.23 13.13
CA ALA A 206 15.55 -13.06 12.33
C ALA A 206 16.70 -12.46 13.16
N ASP A 207 17.87 -12.35 12.53
CA ASP A 207 19.09 -11.90 13.22
C ASP A 207 18.97 -10.47 13.79
N TYR A 208 18.18 -9.59 13.13
CA TYR A 208 17.97 -8.23 13.60
C TYR A 208 17.26 -8.21 14.97
N GLU A 209 16.14 -8.92 15.10
CA GLU A 209 15.35 -8.95 16.33
C GLU A 209 16.13 -9.61 17.46
N LEU A 210 16.83 -10.70 17.16
CA LEU A 210 17.68 -11.41 18.12
C LEU A 210 18.81 -10.52 18.65
N MET A 211 19.45 -9.76 17.76
CA MET A 211 20.51 -8.81 18.13
C MET A 211 19.94 -7.65 18.95
N LYS A 212 18.79 -7.07 18.55
CA LYS A 212 18.19 -5.93 19.26
C LYS A 212 17.62 -6.27 20.61
N SER A 213 17.14 -7.50 20.80
CA SER A 213 16.66 -8.02 22.09
C SER A 213 17.77 -8.57 23.00
N GLU A 214 19.05 -8.49 22.54
CA GLU A 214 20.18 -9.06 23.27
C GLU A 214 19.98 -10.54 23.63
N GLY A 215 19.21 -11.26 22.81
CA GLY A 215 18.85 -12.66 23.02
C GLY A 215 17.74 -12.89 24.06
N VAL A 216 17.12 -11.84 24.58
CA VAL A 216 15.95 -11.98 25.46
C VAL A 216 14.73 -12.27 24.60
N ILE A 217 14.21 -13.49 24.73
CA ILE A 217 13.07 -13.99 23.98
C ILE A 217 11.99 -14.43 24.95
N VAL A 218 10.74 -14.03 24.68
CA VAL A 218 9.56 -14.55 25.36
C VAL A 218 8.90 -15.55 24.42
N GLU A 219 8.96 -16.82 24.78
CA GLU A 219 8.39 -17.89 23.97
C GLU A 219 6.95 -18.18 24.39
N GLN A 220 6.05 -18.23 23.40
CA GLN A 220 4.66 -18.67 23.57
C GLN A 220 4.48 -20.00 22.84
N LEU A 221 4.80 -21.10 23.53
CA LEU A 221 4.80 -22.45 22.96
C LEU A 221 3.48 -23.20 23.13
N ILE A 222 2.57 -22.67 23.97
CA ILE A 222 1.35 -23.38 24.32
C ILE A 222 0.27 -23.15 23.27
N ARG A 223 -0.17 -24.23 22.61
CA ARG A 223 -1.36 -24.27 21.77
C ARG A 223 -2.51 -24.95 22.55
N PRO A 224 -3.41 -24.20 23.19
CA PRO A 224 -4.49 -24.80 24.01
C PRO A 224 -5.55 -25.51 23.16
N THR A 225 -5.55 -25.33 21.84
CA THR A 225 -6.51 -25.94 20.91
C THR A 225 -6.35 -27.44 20.73
N GLY A 226 -5.19 -28.03 21.10
CA GLY A 226 -4.87 -29.44 20.83
C GLY A 226 -4.68 -29.77 19.33
N LEU A 227 -4.74 -28.79 18.43
CA LEU A 227 -4.47 -28.97 17.00
C LEU A 227 -2.97 -29.14 16.78
N VAL A 228 -2.61 -30.22 16.08
CA VAL A 228 -1.23 -30.46 15.63
C VAL A 228 -0.95 -29.73 14.33
N ASP A 229 0.33 -29.52 14.03
CA ASP A 229 0.74 -29.01 12.72
C ASP A 229 0.33 -29.97 11.61
N PRO A 230 -0.04 -29.48 10.43
CA PRO A 230 -0.40 -30.34 9.30
C PRO A 230 0.79 -31.22 8.90
N PRO A 231 0.52 -32.48 8.47
CA PRO A 231 1.59 -33.34 7.96
C PRO A 231 2.21 -32.73 6.72
N LEU A 232 3.54 -32.78 6.64
CA LEU A 232 4.31 -32.27 5.51
C LEU A 232 4.84 -33.42 4.66
N GLU A 233 4.53 -33.42 3.37
CA GLU A 233 5.04 -34.39 2.40
C GLU A 233 5.92 -33.71 1.36
N VAL A 234 7.12 -34.24 1.15
CA VAL A 234 8.00 -33.78 0.09
C VAL A 234 7.94 -34.80 -1.05
N ARG A 235 7.54 -34.31 -2.21
CA ARG A 235 7.38 -35.14 -3.43
C ARG A 235 8.34 -34.69 -4.53
N VAL A 236 8.60 -35.56 -5.51
CA VAL A 236 9.48 -35.24 -6.63
C VAL A 236 8.87 -34.17 -7.54
N THR A 237 9.69 -33.25 -8.04
CA THR A 237 9.24 -32.16 -8.93
C THR A 237 8.79 -32.67 -10.30
N MET A 238 9.33 -33.80 -10.75
CA MET A 238 8.95 -34.41 -12.05
C MET A 238 7.48 -34.85 -12.02
N ASN A 239 6.68 -34.40 -12.99
CA ASN A 239 5.24 -34.66 -13.09
C ASN A 239 4.42 -34.04 -11.92
N GLN A 240 4.95 -33.01 -11.25
CA GLN A 240 4.29 -32.38 -10.11
C GLN A 240 2.86 -31.91 -10.40
N ILE A 241 2.52 -31.56 -11.65
CA ILE A 241 1.18 -31.08 -12.02
C ILE A 241 0.19 -32.25 -12.07
N ASP A 242 0.60 -33.42 -12.57
CA ASP A 242 -0.26 -34.59 -12.60
C ASP A 242 -0.52 -35.13 -11.19
N ASP A 243 0.51 -35.15 -10.35
CA ASP A 243 0.42 -35.51 -8.94
C ASP A 243 -0.51 -34.52 -8.18
N LEU A 244 -0.35 -33.20 -8.44
CA LEU A 244 -1.23 -32.19 -7.88
C LEU A 244 -2.70 -32.37 -8.29
N LEU A 245 -2.97 -32.69 -9.55
CA LEU A 245 -4.34 -32.96 -10.03
C LEU A 245 -4.98 -34.14 -9.31
N GLU A 246 -4.21 -35.22 -9.08
CA GLU A 246 -4.70 -36.36 -8.30
C GLU A 246 -5.06 -35.98 -6.87
N GLU A 247 -4.22 -35.15 -6.20
CA GLU A 247 -4.50 -34.66 -4.86
C GLU A 247 -5.70 -33.71 -4.83
N ILE A 248 -5.84 -32.83 -5.83
CA ILE A 248 -7.01 -31.94 -5.97
C ILE A 248 -8.28 -32.78 -6.09
N ASP A 249 -8.31 -33.78 -6.96
CA ASP A 249 -9.48 -34.66 -7.17
C ASP A 249 -9.89 -35.37 -5.85
N LYS A 250 -8.91 -35.83 -5.07
CA LYS A 250 -9.16 -36.43 -3.75
C LYS A 250 -9.80 -35.47 -2.77
N ARG A 251 -9.31 -34.19 -2.71
CA ARG A 251 -9.81 -33.20 -1.79
C ARG A 251 -11.19 -32.67 -2.19
N VAL A 252 -11.37 -32.37 -3.46
CA VAL A 252 -12.66 -31.87 -4.00
C VAL A 252 -13.79 -32.87 -3.78
N LYS A 253 -13.52 -34.18 -3.85
CA LYS A 253 -14.52 -35.21 -3.51
C LYS A 253 -15.00 -35.19 -2.06
N ASN A 254 -14.18 -34.62 -1.16
CA ASN A 254 -14.52 -34.42 0.25
C ASN A 254 -15.06 -33.02 0.55
N ASP A 255 -15.28 -32.19 -0.46
CA ASP A 255 -15.64 -30.77 -0.38
C ASP A 255 -14.56 -29.89 0.27
N ASP A 256 -13.32 -30.37 0.30
CA ASP A 256 -12.16 -29.63 0.80
C ASP A 256 -11.64 -28.66 -0.27
N LYS A 257 -11.02 -27.55 0.19
CA LYS A 257 -10.38 -26.56 -0.70
C LYS A 257 -8.86 -26.72 -0.73
N VAL A 258 -8.27 -26.26 -1.83
CA VAL A 258 -6.83 -26.40 -2.09
C VAL A 258 -6.20 -25.05 -2.40
N LEU A 259 -5.07 -24.74 -1.75
CA LEU A 259 -4.22 -23.63 -2.12
C LEU A 259 -3.00 -24.12 -2.89
N VAL A 260 -2.67 -23.45 -4.00
CA VAL A 260 -1.50 -23.78 -4.81
C VAL A 260 -0.60 -22.55 -4.93
N THR A 261 0.65 -22.66 -4.47
CA THR A 261 1.62 -21.57 -4.60
C THR A 261 2.60 -21.81 -5.74
N THR A 262 2.75 -20.79 -6.59
CA THR A 262 3.69 -20.77 -7.72
C THR A 262 4.79 -19.73 -7.48
N ILE A 263 5.85 -19.75 -8.31
CA ILE A 263 6.97 -18.82 -8.20
C ILE A 263 6.70 -17.51 -8.94
N THR A 264 5.94 -17.54 -10.05
CA THR A 264 5.70 -16.39 -10.92
C THR A 264 4.23 -16.21 -11.26
N LYS A 265 3.83 -14.94 -11.51
CA LYS A 265 2.48 -14.59 -12.00
C LYS A 265 2.13 -15.39 -13.28
N ARG A 266 3.05 -15.44 -14.22
CA ARG A 266 2.85 -16.17 -15.48
C ARG A 266 2.54 -17.66 -15.24
N MET A 267 3.29 -18.29 -14.32
CA MET A 267 3.04 -19.69 -13.96
C MET A 267 1.65 -19.87 -13.32
N ALA A 268 1.24 -18.94 -12.43
CA ALA A 268 -0.09 -18.98 -11.83
C ALA A 268 -1.20 -18.87 -12.89
N GLU A 269 -1.07 -17.96 -13.84
CA GLU A 269 -2.03 -17.77 -14.93
C GLU A 269 -2.08 -18.98 -15.88
N GLU A 270 -0.93 -19.51 -16.26
CA GLU A 270 -0.85 -20.68 -17.15
C GLU A 270 -1.42 -21.93 -16.47
N LEU A 271 -1.16 -22.10 -15.16
CA LEU A 271 -1.70 -23.20 -14.37
C LEU A 271 -3.22 -23.08 -14.21
N SER A 272 -3.73 -21.89 -13.91
CA SER A 272 -5.18 -21.65 -13.83
C SER A 272 -5.89 -21.98 -15.15
N LYS A 273 -5.35 -21.53 -16.29
CA LYS A 273 -5.87 -21.86 -17.62
C LYS A 273 -5.81 -23.38 -17.92
N TYR A 274 -4.80 -24.04 -17.42
CA TYR A 274 -4.69 -25.48 -17.55
C TYR A 274 -5.76 -26.19 -16.73
N PHE A 275 -5.97 -25.77 -15.48
CA PHE A 275 -7.02 -26.30 -14.61
C PHE A 275 -8.42 -26.14 -15.22
N ASP A 276 -8.71 -24.98 -15.81
CA ASP A 276 -9.98 -24.74 -16.53
C ASP A 276 -10.20 -25.76 -17.64
N ARG A 277 -9.14 -26.09 -18.42
CA ARG A 277 -9.23 -27.05 -19.53
C ARG A 277 -9.51 -28.51 -19.07
N VAL A 278 -9.01 -28.85 -17.88
CA VAL A 278 -9.23 -30.21 -17.32
C VAL A 278 -10.43 -30.24 -16.37
N GLY A 279 -11.20 -29.14 -16.29
CA GLY A 279 -12.47 -29.08 -15.56
C GLY A 279 -12.35 -28.85 -14.05
N VAL A 280 -11.19 -28.39 -13.56
CA VAL A 280 -11.01 -28.02 -12.16
C VAL A 280 -11.53 -26.60 -11.93
N ARG A 281 -12.49 -26.43 -11.03
CA ARG A 281 -13.00 -25.12 -10.63
C ARG A 281 -11.91 -24.36 -9.85
N ASN A 282 -11.34 -23.33 -10.46
CA ASN A 282 -10.23 -22.62 -9.86
C ASN A 282 -10.31 -21.11 -10.10
N ARG A 283 -9.56 -20.35 -9.28
CA ARG A 283 -9.19 -18.96 -9.53
C ARG A 283 -7.73 -18.74 -9.22
N TYR A 284 -7.13 -17.71 -9.81
CA TYR A 284 -5.78 -17.28 -9.43
C TYR A 284 -5.81 -15.87 -8.84
N ILE A 285 -4.83 -15.61 -7.96
CA ILE A 285 -4.66 -14.32 -7.31
C ILE A 285 -3.21 -13.85 -7.45
N HIS A 286 -3.03 -12.55 -7.74
CA HIS A 286 -1.71 -11.93 -7.88
C HIS A 286 -1.68 -10.52 -7.26
N SER A 287 -0.49 -9.89 -7.25
CA SER A 287 -0.27 -8.58 -6.59
C SER A 287 -1.07 -7.43 -7.19
N ASP A 288 -1.58 -7.55 -8.42
CA ASP A 288 -2.30 -6.49 -9.12
C ASP A 288 -3.83 -6.56 -8.92
N VAL A 289 -4.30 -7.60 -8.20
CA VAL A 289 -5.71 -7.74 -7.82
C VAL A 289 -6.02 -6.70 -6.74
N ASP A 290 -7.09 -5.93 -6.95
CA ASP A 290 -7.56 -4.93 -6.00
C ASP A 290 -7.94 -5.58 -4.65
N THR A 291 -7.84 -4.81 -3.57
CA THR A 291 -8.13 -5.28 -2.22
C THR A 291 -9.56 -5.81 -2.08
N LEU A 292 -10.54 -5.14 -2.67
CA LEU A 292 -11.93 -5.57 -2.63
C LEU A 292 -12.14 -6.86 -3.43
N GLU A 293 -11.55 -6.96 -4.60
CA GLU A 293 -11.59 -8.18 -5.42
C GLU A 293 -10.91 -9.35 -4.71
N ARG A 294 -9.81 -9.10 -3.99
CA ARG A 294 -9.14 -10.12 -3.17
C ARG A 294 -10.04 -10.67 -2.07
N ILE A 295 -10.74 -9.79 -1.36
CA ILE A 295 -11.71 -10.20 -0.33
C ILE A 295 -12.81 -11.07 -0.97
N GLN A 296 -13.37 -10.64 -2.10
CA GLN A 296 -14.41 -11.39 -2.80
C GLN A 296 -13.93 -12.77 -3.25
N ILE A 297 -12.70 -12.89 -3.78
CA ILE A 297 -12.13 -14.19 -4.17
C ILE A 297 -12.03 -15.12 -2.95
N LEU A 298 -11.63 -14.63 -1.79
CA LEU A 298 -11.54 -15.43 -0.57
C LEU A 298 -12.92 -15.84 -0.05
N GLU A 299 -13.91 -14.96 -0.11
CA GLU A 299 -15.30 -15.26 0.23
C GLU A 299 -15.91 -16.30 -0.73
N ASP A 300 -15.66 -16.16 -2.03
CA ASP A 300 -16.09 -17.13 -3.05
C ASP A 300 -15.49 -18.52 -2.83
N LEU A 301 -14.21 -18.60 -2.39
CA LEU A 301 -13.57 -19.86 -2.01
C LEU A 301 -14.28 -20.50 -0.82
N ARG A 302 -14.57 -19.73 0.24
CA ARG A 302 -15.31 -20.17 1.42
C ARG A 302 -16.73 -20.62 1.05
N ALA A 303 -17.38 -19.90 0.16
CA ALA A 303 -18.71 -20.23 -0.33
C ALA A 303 -18.74 -21.45 -1.27
N GLY A 304 -17.58 -22.02 -1.63
CA GLY A 304 -17.49 -23.18 -2.51
C GLY A 304 -17.79 -22.88 -3.99
N MET A 305 -17.71 -21.62 -4.41
CA MET A 305 -17.87 -21.23 -5.82
C MET A 305 -16.77 -21.83 -6.70
N PHE A 306 -15.61 -22.10 -6.13
CA PHE A 306 -14.51 -22.83 -6.74
C PHE A 306 -13.75 -23.61 -5.66
N ASP A 307 -12.82 -24.51 -6.05
CA ASP A 307 -12.18 -25.45 -5.13
C ASP A 307 -10.69 -25.18 -4.97
N VAL A 308 -10.06 -24.56 -5.96
CA VAL A 308 -8.62 -24.37 -6.00
C VAL A 308 -8.28 -22.89 -6.15
N LEU A 309 -7.50 -22.36 -5.23
CA LEU A 309 -6.93 -21.01 -5.34
C LEU A 309 -5.44 -21.10 -5.69
N VAL A 310 -5.07 -20.53 -6.83
CA VAL A 310 -3.67 -20.46 -7.28
C VAL A 310 -3.11 -19.08 -6.99
N GLY A 311 -1.93 -18.98 -6.39
CA GLY A 311 -1.34 -17.70 -6.07
C GLY A 311 0.18 -17.67 -6.06
N VAL A 312 0.72 -16.46 -6.12
CA VAL A 312 2.15 -16.20 -5.99
C VAL A 312 2.38 -15.50 -4.65
N ASN A 313 2.97 -16.18 -3.69
CA ASN A 313 3.40 -15.60 -2.41
C ASN A 313 2.33 -14.87 -1.55
N LEU A 314 1.10 -14.76 -2.02
CA LEU A 314 0.00 -14.07 -1.34
C LEU A 314 -0.73 -14.96 -0.33
N LEU A 315 -0.31 -16.20 -0.20
CA LEU A 315 -0.94 -17.25 0.62
C LEU A 315 -0.08 -17.59 1.86
N ARG A 316 0.82 -16.70 2.27
CA ARG A 316 1.79 -17.00 3.32
C ARG A 316 1.26 -16.75 4.73
N GLU A 317 0.77 -15.54 4.98
CA GLU A 317 0.46 -15.05 6.31
C GLU A 317 -0.88 -14.33 6.32
N GLY A 318 -1.53 -14.30 7.48
CA GLY A 318 -2.78 -13.56 7.66
C GLY A 318 -4.01 -14.17 6.97
N LEU A 319 -3.93 -15.42 6.51
CA LEU A 319 -5.08 -16.15 5.98
C LEU A 319 -5.56 -17.18 7.00
N ASP A 320 -6.80 -17.05 7.41
CA ASP A 320 -7.52 -18.03 8.20
C ASP A 320 -8.58 -18.68 7.31
N LEU A 321 -8.25 -19.85 6.76
CA LEU A 321 -9.07 -20.59 5.81
C LEU A 321 -9.23 -22.03 6.29
N PRO A 322 -10.12 -22.29 7.26
CA PRO A 322 -10.33 -23.62 7.82
C PRO A 322 -10.87 -24.63 6.81
N GLU A 323 -11.41 -24.15 5.69
CA GLU A 323 -11.92 -24.98 4.58
C GLU A 323 -10.80 -25.58 3.73
N VAL A 324 -9.57 -25.07 3.88
CA VAL A 324 -8.41 -25.53 3.10
C VAL A 324 -7.77 -26.75 3.78
N ALA A 325 -7.79 -27.88 3.11
CA ALA A 325 -7.19 -29.12 3.58
C ALA A 325 -5.84 -29.44 2.93
N LEU A 326 -5.44 -28.72 1.88
CA LEU A 326 -4.17 -28.94 1.20
C LEU A 326 -3.55 -27.59 0.78
N VAL A 327 -2.28 -27.42 1.11
CA VAL A 327 -1.42 -26.35 0.55
C VAL A 327 -0.34 -27.02 -0.29
N ALA A 328 -0.34 -26.78 -1.60
CA ALA A 328 0.64 -27.30 -2.53
C ALA A 328 1.66 -26.23 -2.92
N ILE A 329 2.93 -26.52 -2.68
CA ILE A 329 4.04 -25.62 -3.01
C ILE A 329 4.79 -26.19 -4.20
N LEU A 330 4.61 -25.58 -5.37
CA LEU A 330 5.25 -26.02 -6.61
C LEU A 330 6.69 -25.51 -6.71
N ASP A 331 7.55 -26.27 -7.39
CA ASP A 331 8.95 -25.92 -7.61
C ASP A 331 9.69 -25.56 -6.31
N ALA A 332 9.48 -26.32 -5.24
CA ALA A 332 10.09 -26.09 -3.94
C ALA A 332 11.63 -26.21 -3.95
N ASP A 333 12.18 -26.92 -4.94
CA ASP A 333 13.61 -27.14 -5.20
C ASP A 333 14.30 -25.95 -5.89
N LYS A 334 13.55 -24.99 -6.41
CA LYS A 334 14.11 -23.79 -7.08
C LYS A 334 14.47 -22.73 -6.07
N GLU A 335 15.69 -22.83 -5.50
CA GLU A 335 16.18 -21.88 -4.52
C GLU A 335 16.07 -20.43 -5.00
N GLY A 336 15.57 -19.53 -4.12
CA GLY A 336 15.39 -18.12 -4.42
C GLY A 336 14.61 -17.39 -3.33
N PHE A 337 14.24 -16.14 -3.59
CA PHE A 337 13.51 -15.28 -2.64
C PHE A 337 12.20 -15.92 -2.13
N LEU A 338 11.48 -16.63 -2.99
CA LEU A 338 10.21 -17.28 -2.65
C LEU A 338 10.35 -18.75 -2.23
N ARG A 339 11.56 -19.29 -2.27
CA ARG A 339 11.86 -20.69 -1.96
C ARG A 339 13.18 -20.75 -1.20
N ASN A 340 13.15 -20.49 0.08
CA ASN A 340 14.24 -20.63 1.02
C ASN A 340 13.69 -21.15 2.34
N VAL A 341 14.55 -21.48 3.27
CA VAL A 341 14.19 -22.08 4.57
C VAL A 341 13.12 -21.26 5.35
N ARG A 342 13.14 -19.93 5.21
CA ARG A 342 12.15 -19.05 5.87
C ARG A 342 10.86 -18.90 5.05
N SER A 343 10.92 -19.16 3.76
CA SER A 343 9.81 -18.94 2.82
C SER A 343 8.93 -20.17 2.63
N LEU A 344 9.47 -21.34 2.90
CA LEU A 344 8.78 -22.63 2.85
C LEU A 344 8.23 -23.01 4.22
#